data_48f8bb582353686ed8795342aaeca0ed
#
_entry.id   48f8bb582353686ed8795342aaeca0ed
#
_cell.length_a   1.000
_cell.length_b   1.000
_cell.length_c   1.000
_cell.angle_alpha   90.00
_cell.angle_beta   90.00
_cell.angle_gamma   90.00
#
_symmetry.space_group_name_H-M   'P 1'
#
loop_
_entity.id
_entity.type
_entity.pdbx_description
1 polymer ?
#
loop_
_entity_poly.entity_id
_entity_poly.type
_entity_poly.pdbx_seq_one_letter_code
_entity_poly.pdbx_strand_id
1 'polypeptide(L)'
;SSHRRQRQMCIRDSLNILAAMLGIVGISMLIPTLIAYFNSEPNIRGYVLSIVICLSLSIPIWLITRKSRKLTSKDGFALVTFAWLIVAFAGSLPFYLTESIPNFTDAWFESMSGVTTTGATIIGNTQTLPNLLNGIESLPKGILFWRSFLQWIGGMGIILFTIAILPLLGVGGVQLFKAEVPGPVADKIRPRVKETAKVLWLVYIGFTAIQTLLLGLAGMPWFEAVCHSFTTMPTGGFSTQNESIAAYS
;
A
#
# COMPACT_ATOMS: atom_id res chain seq x y z
N SER A 1 34.58 -9.11 15.88
CA SER A 1 33.54 -8.25 16.50
C SER A 1 32.91 -7.23 15.54
N SER A 2 33.61 -6.78 14.49
CA SER A 2 33.06 -5.77 13.52
C SER A 2 31.87 -6.27 12.71
N HIS A 3 31.91 -7.51 12.20
CA HIS A 3 30.80 -8.13 11.46
C HIS A 3 29.51 -8.29 12.27
N ARG A 4 29.60 -8.55 13.57
CA ARG A 4 28.43 -8.63 14.45
C ARG A 4 27.76 -7.28 14.65
N ARG A 5 28.55 -6.22 14.85
CA ARG A 5 28.05 -4.84 14.96
C ARG A 5 27.41 -4.36 13.64
N GLN A 6 28.02 -4.71 12.52
CA GLN A 6 27.50 -4.35 11.20
C GLN A 6 26.15 -5.03 10.90
N ARG A 7 25.99 -6.32 11.19
CA ARG A 7 24.69 -7.03 11.09
C ARG A 7 23.61 -6.43 12.00
N GLN A 8 23.96 -6.10 13.25
CA GLN A 8 22.98 -5.48 14.16
C GLN A 8 22.55 -4.10 13.72
N MET A 9 23.43 -3.32 13.10
CA MET A 9 23.07 -2.01 12.52
C MET A 9 22.11 -2.14 11.33
N CYS A 10 22.35 -3.08 10.42
CA CYS A 10 21.49 -3.32 9.26
C CYS A 10 20.07 -3.75 9.64
N ILE A 11 19.94 -4.69 10.59
CA ILE A 11 18.64 -5.16 11.09
C ILE A 11 17.86 -4.00 11.72
N ARG A 12 18.53 -3.16 12.46
CA ARG A 12 17.93 -2.02 13.16
C ARG A 12 17.42 -0.95 12.21
N ASP A 13 18.13 -0.71 11.10
CA ASP A 13 17.70 0.22 10.05
C ASP A 13 16.48 -0.28 9.29
N SER A 14 16.49 -1.56 8.94
CA SER A 14 15.35 -2.20 8.29
C SER A 14 14.12 -2.17 9.18
N LEU A 15 14.26 -2.48 10.47
CA LEU A 15 13.16 -2.41 11.45
C LEU A 15 12.60 -0.99 11.60
N ASN A 16 13.45 0.04 11.54
CA ASN A 16 12.99 1.43 11.61
C ASN A 16 12.08 1.80 10.43
N ILE A 17 12.49 1.41 9.21
CA ILE A 17 11.70 1.68 8.01
C ILE A 17 10.40 0.88 8.02
N LEU A 18 10.44 -0.41 8.38
CA LEU A 18 9.26 -1.26 8.48
C LEU A 18 8.26 -0.73 9.53
N ALA A 19 8.76 -0.25 10.67
CA ALA A 19 7.93 0.38 11.68
C ALA A 19 7.29 1.68 11.17
N ALA A 20 8.05 2.52 10.45
CA ALA A 20 7.50 3.73 9.85
C ALA A 20 6.41 3.41 8.82
N MET A 21 6.61 2.40 7.97
CA MET A 21 5.60 1.95 7.01
C MET A 21 4.34 1.44 7.70
N LEU A 22 4.47 0.63 8.75
CA LEU A 22 3.35 0.15 9.56
C LEU A 22 2.57 1.32 10.17
N GLY A 23 3.27 2.35 10.67
CA GLY A 23 2.65 3.55 11.21
C GLY A 23 1.91 4.36 10.15
N ILE A 24 2.48 4.52 8.95
CA ILE A 24 1.84 5.22 7.84
C ILE A 24 0.55 4.49 7.42
N VAL A 25 0.58 3.16 7.28
CA VAL A 25 -0.61 2.36 6.98
C VAL A 25 -1.66 2.50 8.08
N GLY A 26 -1.23 2.43 9.35
CA GLY A 26 -2.14 2.66 10.50
C GLY A 26 -2.80 4.03 10.49
N ILE A 27 -2.06 5.10 10.20
CA ILE A 27 -2.61 6.47 10.09
C ILE A 27 -3.54 6.58 8.89
N SER A 28 -3.23 5.95 7.77
CA SER A 28 -4.08 5.99 6.57
C SER A 28 -5.47 5.36 6.78
N MET A 29 -5.60 4.44 7.75
CA MET A 29 -6.88 3.87 8.15
C MET A 29 -7.85 4.90 8.79
N LEU A 30 -7.38 6.09 9.13
CA LEU A 30 -8.27 7.18 9.58
C LEU A 30 -9.27 7.56 8.49
N ILE A 31 -8.89 7.48 7.21
CA ILE A 31 -9.78 7.86 6.10
C ILE A 31 -11.00 6.91 6.02
N PRO A 32 -10.84 5.57 5.91
CA PRO A 32 -11.98 4.66 5.92
C PRO A 32 -12.76 4.70 7.25
N THR A 33 -12.10 4.99 8.38
CA THR A 33 -12.79 5.18 9.68
C THR A 33 -13.73 6.38 9.64
N LEU A 34 -13.31 7.50 9.04
CA LEU A 34 -14.17 8.68 8.87
C LEU A 34 -15.33 8.38 7.92
N ILE A 35 -15.09 7.65 6.83
CA ILE A 35 -16.15 7.23 5.89
C ILE A 35 -17.17 6.36 6.63
N ALA A 36 -16.71 5.39 7.42
CA ALA A 36 -17.58 4.54 8.24
C ALA A 36 -18.40 5.34 9.26
N TYR A 37 -17.78 6.33 9.89
CA TYR A 37 -18.45 7.21 10.84
C TYR A 37 -19.58 8.03 10.19
N PHE A 38 -19.32 8.66 9.05
CA PHE A 38 -20.32 9.47 8.34
C PHE A 38 -21.45 8.63 7.73
N ASN A 39 -21.20 7.35 7.43
CA ASN A 39 -22.22 6.43 6.95
C ASN A 39 -22.89 5.63 8.08
N SER A 40 -22.59 5.91 9.36
CA SER A 40 -23.14 5.22 10.53
C SER A 40 -22.97 3.69 10.48
N GLU A 41 -21.80 3.24 10.02
CA GLU A 41 -21.50 1.80 9.93
C GLU A 41 -21.37 1.19 11.33
N PRO A 42 -21.91 -0.03 11.56
CA PRO A 42 -21.99 -0.60 12.92
C PRO A 42 -20.63 -0.97 13.52
N ASN A 43 -19.64 -1.30 12.71
CA ASN A 43 -18.37 -1.88 13.15
C ASN A 43 -17.18 -0.90 13.16
N ILE A 44 -17.40 0.39 13.46
CA ILE A 44 -16.34 1.41 13.55
C ILE A 44 -15.21 0.98 14.51
N ARG A 45 -15.54 0.23 15.57
CA ARG A 45 -14.55 -0.28 16.54
C ARG A 45 -13.46 -1.10 15.88
N GLY A 46 -13.77 -1.86 14.83
CA GLY A 46 -12.79 -2.66 14.09
C GLY A 46 -11.70 -1.80 13.43
N TYR A 47 -12.07 -0.67 12.84
CA TYR A 47 -11.09 0.28 12.27
C TYR A 47 -10.21 0.92 13.35
N VAL A 48 -10.84 1.37 14.45
CA VAL A 48 -10.10 2.00 15.57
C VAL A 48 -9.10 1.00 16.18
N LEU A 49 -9.51 -0.24 16.41
CA LEU A 49 -8.62 -1.29 16.90
C LEU A 49 -7.47 -1.56 15.93
N SER A 50 -7.72 -1.59 14.61
CA SER A 50 -6.68 -1.74 13.60
C SER A 50 -5.64 -0.62 13.69
N ILE A 51 -6.06 0.63 13.82
CA ILE A 51 -5.19 1.79 14.01
C ILE A 51 -4.36 1.64 15.30
N VAL A 52 -5.01 1.31 16.41
CA VAL A 52 -4.35 1.16 17.71
C VAL A 52 -3.30 0.05 17.65
N ILE A 53 -3.60 -1.10 17.05
CA ILE A 53 -2.64 -2.21 16.89
C ILE A 53 -1.44 -1.75 16.06
N CYS A 54 -1.66 -1.13 14.90
CA CYS A 54 -0.59 -0.66 14.03
C CYS A 54 0.30 0.37 14.74
N LEU A 55 -0.28 1.35 15.41
CA LEU A 55 0.48 2.41 16.08
C LEU A 55 1.19 1.91 17.35
N SER A 56 0.56 1.04 18.12
CA SER A 56 1.16 0.46 19.33
C SER A 56 2.40 -0.40 19.03
N LEU A 57 2.44 -1.04 17.87
CA LEU A 57 3.62 -1.77 17.38
C LEU A 57 4.64 -0.83 16.71
N SER A 58 4.18 0.10 15.90
CA SER A 58 5.03 1.00 15.11
C SER A 58 5.83 1.96 16.00
N ILE A 59 5.16 2.68 16.91
CA ILE A 59 5.78 3.78 17.67
C ILE A 59 6.96 3.30 18.54
N PRO A 60 6.84 2.23 19.37
CA PRO A 60 7.97 1.78 20.19
C PRO A 60 9.15 1.30 19.34
N ILE A 61 8.89 0.53 18.29
CA ILE A 61 9.95 0.03 17.39
C ILE A 61 10.67 1.21 16.73
N TRP A 62 9.94 2.18 16.21
CA TRP A 62 10.49 3.37 15.57
C TRP A 62 11.34 4.20 16.54
N LEU A 63 10.87 4.43 17.77
CA LEU A 63 11.61 5.18 18.79
C LEU A 63 12.92 4.50 19.21
N ILE A 64 12.90 3.18 19.38
CA ILE A 64 14.07 2.39 19.77
C ILE A 64 15.11 2.34 18.64
N THR A 65 14.66 2.33 17.38
CA THR A 65 15.51 2.14 16.21
C THR A 65 15.98 3.42 15.54
N ARG A 66 15.51 4.62 15.96
CA ARG A 66 15.67 5.93 15.32
C ARG A 66 17.11 6.38 15.02
N LYS A 67 18.14 5.81 15.68
CA LYS A 67 19.55 6.29 15.61
C LYS A 67 20.40 5.66 14.50
N SER A 68 19.83 4.92 13.57
CA SER A 68 20.58 4.17 12.57
C SER A 68 20.54 4.86 11.19
N ARG A 69 21.60 4.72 10.36
CA ARG A 69 21.79 5.58 9.16
C ARG A 69 22.37 4.94 7.90
N LYS A 70 22.61 3.63 7.79
CA LYS A 70 23.25 3.06 6.57
C LYS A 70 22.65 1.73 6.15
N LEU A 71 21.84 1.72 5.11
CA LEU A 71 21.37 0.52 4.41
C LEU A 71 22.39 0.08 3.37
N THR A 72 22.61 -1.25 3.25
CA THR A 72 23.35 -1.86 2.15
C THR A 72 22.37 -2.39 1.08
N SER A 73 22.86 -2.63 -0.13
CA SER A 73 22.04 -3.12 -1.25
C SER A 73 21.38 -4.48 -0.95
N LYS A 74 22.06 -5.37 -0.19
CA LYS A 74 21.50 -6.67 0.21
C LYS A 74 20.34 -6.53 1.20
N ASP A 75 20.41 -5.53 2.08
CA ASP A 75 19.34 -5.25 3.04
C ASP A 75 18.09 -4.72 2.35
N GLY A 76 18.23 -4.10 1.17
CA GLY A 76 17.12 -3.56 0.38
C GLY A 76 16.13 -4.64 -0.06
N PHE A 77 16.60 -5.80 -0.54
CA PHE A 77 15.70 -6.88 -0.96
C PHE A 77 14.91 -7.48 0.21
N ALA A 78 15.60 -7.77 1.32
CA ALA A 78 14.94 -8.26 2.52
C ALA A 78 13.93 -7.23 3.06
N LEU A 79 14.31 -5.95 3.09
CA LEU A 79 13.43 -4.87 3.53
C LEU A 79 12.14 -4.83 2.71
N VAL A 80 12.23 -4.93 1.39
CA VAL A 80 11.05 -4.89 0.51
C VAL A 80 10.16 -6.12 0.72
N THR A 81 10.73 -7.31 0.81
CA THR A 81 9.96 -8.53 1.08
C THR A 81 9.15 -8.40 2.37
N PHE A 82 9.81 -7.99 3.46
CA PHE A 82 9.14 -7.79 4.74
C PHE A 82 8.16 -6.61 4.71
N ALA A 83 8.43 -5.56 3.93
CA ALA A 83 7.51 -4.44 3.77
C ALA A 83 6.18 -4.88 3.16
N TRP A 84 6.20 -5.69 2.09
CA TRP A 84 4.97 -6.25 1.50
C TRP A 84 4.18 -7.08 2.49
N LEU A 85 4.86 -7.96 3.24
CA LEU A 85 4.21 -8.81 4.25
C LEU A 85 3.58 -7.98 5.38
N ILE A 86 4.28 -6.97 5.89
CA ILE A 86 3.80 -6.11 6.98
C ILE A 86 2.65 -5.23 6.52
N VAL A 87 2.74 -4.64 5.32
CA VAL A 87 1.67 -3.80 4.78
C VAL A 87 0.42 -4.63 4.50
N ALA A 88 0.57 -5.84 3.95
CA ALA A 88 -0.55 -6.75 3.72
C ALA A 88 -1.17 -7.23 5.05
N PHE A 89 -0.35 -7.53 6.06
CA PHE A 89 -0.83 -7.87 7.41
C PHE A 89 -1.61 -6.71 8.03
N ALA A 90 -1.04 -5.51 8.04
CA ALA A 90 -1.73 -4.33 8.55
C ALA A 90 -3.02 -4.06 7.77
N GLY A 91 -2.97 -4.14 6.44
CA GLY A 91 -4.12 -3.95 5.55
C GLY A 91 -5.24 -4.96 5.76
N SER A 92 -4.95 -6.16 6.27
CA SER A 92 -5.96 -7.18 6.59
C SER A 92 -6.75 -6.91 7.86
N LEU A 93 -6.19 -6.12 8.80
CA LEU A 93 -6.81 -5.87 10.10
C LEU A 93 -8.21 -5.24 9.99
N PRO A 94 -8.46 -4.19 9.17
CA PRO A 94 -9.81 -3.66 9.02
C PRO A 94 -10.81 -4.70 8.51
N PHE A 95 -10.43 -5.53 7.52
CA PHE A 95 -11.31 -6.58 7.00
C PHE A 95 -11.72 -7.60 8.07
N TYR A 96 -10.75 -8.04 8.87
CA TYR A 96 -10.95 -9.04 9.91
C TYR A 96 -11.68 -8.48 11.14
N LEU A 97 -11.23 -7.32 11.66
CA LEU A 97 -11.77 -6.75 12.90
C LEU A 97 -13.12 -6.06 12.74
N THR A 98 -13.51 -5.70 11.52
CA THR A 98 -14.89 -5.27 11.23
C THR A 98 -15.82 -6.44 10.95
N GLU A 99 -15.31 -7.68 10.97
CA GLU A 99 -16.04 -8.90 10.62
C GLU A 99 -16.57 -8.91 9.17
N SER A 100 -16.08 -8.01 8.32
CA SER A 100 -16.44 -7.98 6.90
C SER A 100 -15.88 -9.20 6.16
N ILE A 101 -14.72 -9.71 6.60
CA ILE A 101 -14.14 -11.00 6.21
C ILE A 101 -13.74 -11.74 7.48
N PRO A 102 -14.61 -12.65 8.00
CA PRO A 102 -14.44 -13.26 9.32
C PRO A 102 -13.22 -14.19 9.45
N ASN A 103 -12.74 -14.74 8.33
CA ASN A 103 -11.55 -15.59 8.32
C ASN A 103 -10.30 -14.74 8.11
N PHE A 104 -9.31 -14.83 9.01
CA PHE A 104 -8.07 -14.07 8.92
C PHE A 104 -7.26 -14.39 7.65
N THR A 105 -7.21 -15.66 7.24
CA THR A 105 -6.48 -16.06 6.02
C THR A 105 -7.08 -15.38 4.78
N ASP A 106 -8.41 -15.34 4.71
CA ASP A 106 -9.14 -14.70 3.63
C ASP A 106 -8.96 -13.17 3.64
N ALA A 107 -9.01 -12.56 4.83
CA ALA A 107 -8.73 -11.14 5.00
C ALA A 107 -7.30 -10.77 4.59
N TRP A 108 -6.34 -11.64 4.89
CA TRP A 108 -4.95 -11.46 4.48
C TRP A 108 -4.78 -11.64 2.97
N PHE A 109 -5.43 -12.64 2.37
CA PHE A 109 -5.42 -12.83 0.92
C PHE A 109 -5.97 -11.60 0.19
N GLU A 110 -7.14 -11.08 0.62
CA GLU A 110 -7.76 -9.89 0.05
C GLU A 110 -6.84 -8.66 0.17
N SER A 111 -6.22 -8.48 1.34
CA SER A 111 -5.24 -7.40 1.56
C SER A 111 -4.00 -7.56 0.70
N MET A 112 -3.42 -8.75 0.62
CA MET A 112 -2.24 -9.03 -0.20
C MET A 112 -2.55 -8.78 -1.68
N SER A 113 -3.69 -9.27 -2.17
CA SER A 113 -4.17 -9.03 -3.54
C SER A 113 -4.36 -7.53 -3.82
N GLY A 114 -4.87 -6.78 -2.84
CA GLY A 114 -4.99 -5.33 -2.92
C GLY A 114 -3.63 -4.66 -3.04
N VAL A 115 -2.75 -4.88 -2.08
CA VAL A 115 -1.44 -4.20 -2.00
C VAL A 115 -0.52 -4.58 -3.17
N THR A 116 -0.57 -5.82 -3.67
CA THR A 116 0.20 -6.25 -4.85
C THR A 116 -0.46 -5.88 -6.18
N THR A 117 -1.60 -5.17 -6.13
CA THR A 117 -2.38 -4.78 -7.31
C THR A 117 -2.81 -5.96 -8.21
N THR A 118 -2.94 -7.16 -7.63
CA THR A 118 -3.32 -8.38 -8.35
C THR A 118 -4.80 -8.37 -8.77
N GLY A 119 -5.68 -7.83 -7.91
CA GLY A 119 -7.11 -7.73 -8.18
C GLY A 119 -7.91 -9.03 -8.02
N ALA A 120 -7.27 -10.13 -7.62
CA ALA A 120 -7.98 -11.35 -7.28
C ALA A 120 -8.78 -11.16 -5.97
N THR A 121 -10.03 -11.57 -5.94
CA THR A 121 -10.91 -11.41 -4.76
C THR A 121 -11.61 -12.71 -4.39
N ILE A 122 -11.77 -12.90 -3.10
CA ILE A 122 -12.61 -13.96 -2.52
C ILE A 122 -14.05 -13.49 -2.30
N ILE A 123 -14.29 -12.17 -2.40
CA ILE A 123 -15.60 -11.57 -2.18
C ILE A 123 -16.45 -11.81 -3.43
N GLY A 124 -17.68 -12.27 -3.22
CA GLY A 124 -18.57 -12.72 -4.31
C GLY A 124 -18.61 -14.25 -4.47
N ASN A 125 -17.73 -15.00 -3.79
CA ASN A 125 -17.84 -16.45 -3.73
C ASN A 125 -18.74 -16.85 -2.55
N THR A 126 -19.97 -17.27 -2.84
CA THR A 126 -20.98 -17.68 -1.84
C THR A 126 -20.55 -18.89 -1.00
N GLN A 127 -19.58 -19.69 -1.47
CA GLN A 127 -19.04 -20.82 -0.70
C GLN A 127 -18.07 -20.37 0.40
N THR A 128 -17.31 -19.30 0.15
CA THR A 128 -16.30 -18.78 1.10
C THR A 128 -16.90 -17.82 2.10
N LEU A 129 -17.89 -17.03 1.68
CA LEU A 129 -18.55 -16.01 2.51
C LEU A 129 -20.08 -16.10 2.36
N PRO A 130 -20.72 -17.11 2.99
CA PRO A 130 -22.16 -17.35 2.85
C PRO A 130 -23.04 -16.19 3.35
N ASN A 131 -22.50 -15.31 4.19
CA ASN A 131 -23.20 -14.13 4.70
C ASN A 131 -23.18 -12.93 3.72
N LEU A 132 -22.37 -12.98 2.65
CA LEU A 132 -22.31 -11.98 1.59
C LEU A 132 -23.16 -12.39 0.37
N LEU A 133 -24.43 -12.71 0.60
CA LEU A 133 -25.37 -13.13 -0.46
C LEU A 133 -25.51 -12.10 -1.60
N ASN A 134 -25.26 -10.82 -1.31
CA ASN A 134 -25.35 -9.72 -2.28
C ASN A 134 -23.99 -9.32 -2.87
N GLY A 135 -22.92 -10.10 -2.60
CA GLY A 135 -21.60 -9.83 -3.16
C GLY A 135 -20.93 -8.57 -2.63
N ILE A 136 -20.17 -7.89 -3.48
CA ILE A 136 -19.33 -6.73 -3.13
C ILE A 136 -20.18 -5.54 -2.65
N GLU A 137 -21.37 -5.35 -3.23
CA GLU A 137 -22.28 -4.22 -2.91
C GLU A 137 -22.79 -4.24 -1.47
N SER A 138 -22.77 -5.42 -0.82
CA SER A 138 -23.20 -5.55 0.58
C SER A 138 -22.13 -5.12 1.59
N LEU A 139 -20.89 -4.85 1.13
CA LEU A 139 -19.83 -4.42 2.01
C LEU A 139 -20.01 -2.98 2.46
N PRO A 140 -19.60 -2.64 3.70
CA PRO A 140 -19.57 -1.27 4.18
C PRO A 140 -18.69 -0.38 3.29
N LYS A 141 -19.09 0.87 3.09
CA LYS A 141 -18.35 1.84 2.26
C LYS A 141 -16.92 2.07 2.74
N GLY A 142 -16.68 2.06 4.05
CA GLY A 142 -15.34 2.13 4.62
C GLY A 142 -14.45 0.99 4.15
N ILE A 143 -14.98 -0.23 4.07
CA ILE A 143 -14.27 -1.42 3.57
C ILE A 143 -14.05 -1.35 2.05
N LEU A 144 -15.05 -0.92 1.28
CA LEU A 144 -14.92 -0.72 -0.17
C LEU A 144 -13.84 0.31 -0.50
N PHE A 145 -13.83 1.42 0.23
CA PHE A 145 -12.79 2.43 0.12
C PHE A 145 -11.42 1.86 0.47
N TRP A 146 -11.31 1.11 1.59
CA TRP A 146 -10.05 0.54 2.05
C TRP A 146 -9.46 -0.44 1.04
N ARG A 147 -10.28 -1.30 0.43
CA ARG A 147 -9.87 -2.21 -0.65
C ARG A 147 -9.23 -1.43 -1.81
N SER A 148 -9.92 -0.42 -2.30
CA SER A 148 -9.47 0.41 -3.42
C SER A 148 -8.20 1.20 -3.06
N PHE A 149 -8.13 1.71 -1.84
CA PHE A 149 -7.00 2.49 -1.35
C PHE A 149 -5.73 1.63 -1.15
N LEU A 150 -5.88 0.36 -0.74
CA LEU A 150 -4.75 -0.58 -0.69
C LEU A 150 -4.14 -0.80 -2.07
N GLN A 151 -4.94 -0.92 -3.14
CA GLN A 151 -4.42 -1.01 -4.50
C GLN A 151 -3.69 0.28 -4.90
N TRP A 152 -4.25 1.43 -4.56
CA TRP A 152 -3.64 2.72 -4.88
C TRP A 152 -2.27 2.91 -4.20
N ILE A 153 -2.16 2.59 -2.91
CA ILE A 153 -0.87 2.61 -2.18
C ILE A 153 0.09 1.57 -2.77
N GLY A 154 -0.39 0.37 -3.08
CA GLY A 154 0.40 -0.72 -3.63
C GLY A 154 1.02 -0.37 -4.96
N GLY A 155 0.27 0.22 -5.89
CA GLY A 155 0.78 0.67 -7.19
C GLY A 155 1.89 1.70 -7.05
N MET A 156 1.73 2.65 -6.15
CA MET A 156 2.80 3.61 -5.84
C MET A 156 4.01 2.93 -5.19
N GLY A 157 3.79 1.94 -4.33
CA GLY A 157 4.85 1.13 -3.71
C GLY A 157 5.71 0.43 -4.75
N ILE A 158 5.12 -0.18 -5.79
CA ILE A 158 5.82 -0.83 -6.89
C ILE A 158 6.68 0.15 -7.67
N ILE A 159 6.15 1.34 -8.00
CA ILE A 159 6.88 2.38 -8.73
C ILE A 159 8.11 2.85 -7.93
N LEU A 160 7.92 3.14 -6.64
CA LEU A 160 9.02 3.57 -5.77
C LEU A 160 10.07 2.48 -5.60
N PHE A 161 9.64 1.22 -5.46
CA PHE A 161 10.52 0.07 -5.38
C PHE A 161 11.40 -0.08 -6.63
N THR A 162 10.78 -0.01 -7.80
CA THR A 162 11.47 -0.11 -9.08
C THR A 162 12.56 0.96 -9.20
N ILE A 163 12.25 2.22 -8.88
CA ILE A 163 13.21 3.33 -8.95
C ILE A 163 14.34 3.16 -7.93
N ALA A 164 14.04 2.65 -6.74
CA ALA A 164 15.04 2.47 -5.70
C ALA A 164 15.99 1.30 -5.99
N ILE A 165 15.50 0.22 -6.61
CA ILE A 165 16.27 -1.02 -6.83
C ILE A 165 16.95 -1.08 -8.18
N LEU A 166 16.37 -0.56 -9.26
CA LEU A 166 16.97 -0.58 -10.59
C LEU A 166 18.44 -0.09 -10.62
N PRO A 167 18.79 1.02 -9.97
CA PRO A 167 20.17 1.48 -9.89
C PRO A 167 21.09 0.52 -9.13
N LEU A 168 20.55 -0.24 -8.15
CA LEU A 168 21.33 -1.20 -7.36
C LEU A 168 21.65 -2.47 -8.12
N LEU A 169 20.77 -2.85 -9.08
CA LEU A 169 20.97 -4.01 -9.97
C LEU A 169 21.94 -3.73 -11.12
N GLY A 170 22.36 -2.48 -11.29
CA GLY A 170 23.20 -2.10 -12.41
C GLY A 170 22.50 -2.18 -13.78
N VAL A 171 21.19 -2.40 -13.79
CA VAL A 171 20.35 -2.46 -14.98
C VAL A 171 19.88 -1.05 -15.31
N GLY A 172 20.45 -0.47 -16.34
CA GLY A 172 20.14 0.88 -16.80
C GLY A 172 21.41 1.70 -16.98
N GLY A 173 21.48 2.52 -18.01
CA GLY A 173 22.60 3.31 -18.54
C GLY A 173 23.71 3.86 -17.62
N VAL A 174 23.61 3.62 -16.31
CA VAL A 174 24.61 3.99 -15.30
C VAL A 174 25.90 3.18 -15.46
N GLN A 175 25.85 1.93 -15.97
CA GLN A 175 27.08 1.17 -16.24
C GLN A 175 27.78 1.63 -17.51
N LEU A 176 27.05 2.03 -18.56
CA LEU A 176 27.64 2.65 -19.75
C LEU A 176 28.27 4.00 -19.41
N PHE A 177 27.59 4.81 -18.55
CA PHE A 177 28.12 6.11 -18.11
C PHE A 177 29.33 5.98 -17.17
N LYS A 178 29.43 4.91 -16.36
CA LYS A 178 30.61 4.65 -15.52
C LYS A 178 31.83 4.20 -16.32
N ALA A 179 31.62 3.60 -17.48
CA ALA A 179 32.71 3.19 -18.37
C ALA A 179 33.35 4.39 -19.13
N GLU A 180 32.60 5.48 -19.30
CA GLU A 180 33.05 6.63 -20.10
C GLU A 180 33.52 7.86 -19.28
N VAL A 181 33.23 7.91 -17.96
CA VAL A 181 33.62 9.06 -17.12
C VAL A 181 34.37 8.59 -15.87
N PRO A 182 35.68 8.73 -15.80
CA PRO A 182 36.45 8.47 -14.59
C PRO A 182 36.24 9.60 -13.57
N GLY A 183 35.45 9.32 -12.50
CA GLY A 183 35.22 10.25 -11.40
C GLY A 183 34.26 9.73 -10.33
N PRO A 184 34.30 10.27 -9.10
CA PRO A 184 33.45 9.78 -7.99
C PRO A 184 31.99 10.23 -8.15
N VAL A 185 31.17 9.42 -8.79
CA VAL A 185 29.75 9.74 -9.15
C VAL A 185 28.71 9.20 -8.15
N ALA A 186 29.17 8.60 -7.07
CA ALA A 186 28.27 7.95 -6.10
C ALA A 186 27.32 8.92 -5.35
N ASP A 187 27.69 10.18 -5.19
CA ASP A 187 26.91 11.18 -4.44
C ASP A 187 25.79 11.86 -5.25
N LYS A 188 25.81 11.77 -6.58
CA LYS A 188 24.81 12.42 -7.45
C LYS A 188 23.55 11.57 -7.71
N ILE A 189 23.52 10.31 -7.32
CA ILE A 189 22.39 9.40 -7.59
C ILE A 189 21.23 9.64 -6.60
N ARG A 190 21.52 9.90 -5.32
CA ARG A 190 20.51 10.11 -4.27
C ARG A 190 19.58 11.30 -4.49
N PRO A 191 20.05 12.49 -4.87
CA PRO A 191 19.15 13.63 -5.15
C PRO A 191 18.20 13.34 -6.31
N ARG A 192 18.71 12.73 -7.39
CA ARG A 192 17.91 12.40 -8.58
C ARG A 192 16.79 11.39 -8.30
N VAL A 193 17.03 10.34 -7.51
CA VAL A 193 16.02 9.36 -7.12
C VAL A 193 14.87 10.03 -6.36
N LYS A 194 15.18 10.93 -5.41
CA LYS A 194 14.17 11.66 -4.64
C LYS A 194 13.35 12.61 -5.51
N GLU A 195 13.98 13.31 -6.44
CA GLU A 195 13.30 14.22 -7.38
C GLU A 195 12.40 13.43 -8.34
N THR A 196 12.92 12.34 -8.92
CA THR A 196 12.14 11.44 -9.77
C THR A 196 10.93 10.89 -9.03
N ALA A 197 11.10 10.42 -7.79
CA ALA A 197 10.02 9.92 -6.98
C ALA A 197 8.94 10.99 -6.74
N LYS A 198 9.31 12.24 -6.45
CA LYS A 198 8.35 13.34 -6.30
C LYS A 198 7.54 13.60 -7.57
N VAL A 199 8.21 13.66 -8.73
CA VAL A 199 7.52 13.88 -10.01
C VAL A 199 6.54 12.75 -10.28
N LEU A 200 6.94 11.49 -10.08
CA LEU A 200 6.05 10.34 -10.28
C LEU A 200 4.86 10.36 -9.32
N TRP A 201 5.05 10.76 -8.05
CA TRP A 201 3.96 10.96 -7.12
C TRP A 201 2.97 12.02 -7.60
N LEU A 202 3.47 13.17 -8.05
CA LEU A 202 2.62 14.25 -8.56
C LEU A 202 1.83 13.81 -9.81
N VAL A 203 2.49 13.12 -10.73
CA VAL A 203 1.85 12.58 -11.93
C VAL A 203 0.78 11.55 -11.56
N TYR A 204 1.08 10.62 -10.66
CA TYR A 204 0.15 9.59 -10.21
C TYR A 204 -1.09 10.18 -9.53
N ILE A 205 -0.91 11.13 -8.61
CA ILE A 205 -2.02 11.85 -7.97
C ILE A 205 -2.79 12.68 -8.99
N GLY A 206 -2.09 13.37 -9.91
CA GLY A 206 -2.71 14.17 -10.95
C GLY A 206 -3.62 13.35 -11.86
N PHE A 207 -3.14 12.22 -12.36
CA PHE A 207 -3.96 11.32 -13.17
C PHE A 207 -5.11 10.70 -12.38
N THR A 208 -4.91 10.33 -11.11
CA THR A 208 -5.98 9.84 -10.24
C THR A 208 -7.09 10.91 -10.11
N ALA A 209 -6.72 12.16 -9.88
CA ALA A 209 -7.68 13.26 -9.75
C ALA A 209 -8.44 13.53 -11.07
N ILE A 210 -7.72 13.56 -12.19
CA ILE A 210 -8.32 13.74 -13.52
C ILE A 210 -9.30 12.60 -13.82
N GLN A 211 -8.90 11.36 -13.57
CA GLN A 211 -9.77 10.20 -13.80
C GLN A 211 -11.01 10.23 -12.91
N THR A 212 -10.86 10.57 -11.62
CA THR A 212 -12.00 10.72 -10.70
C THR A 212 -12.99 11.77 -11.23
N LEU A 213 -12.47 12.91 -11.68
CA LEU A 213 -13.30 13.97 -12.24
C LEU A 213 -14.04 13.52 -13.50
N LEU A 214 -13.34 12.86 -14.43
CA LEU A 214 -13.95 12.38 -15.67
C LEU A 214 -15.03 11.32 -15.42
N LEU A 215 -14.80 10.37 -14.50
CA LEU A 215 -15.79 9.37 -14.12
C LEU A 215 -17.03 10.02 -13.46
N GLY A 216 -16.81 10.98 -12.55
CA GLY A 216 -17.90 11.73 -11.94
C GLY A 216 -18.72 12.55 -12.94
N LEU A 217 -18.07 13.20 -13.91
CA LEU A 217 -18.74 13.93 -14.99
C LEU A 217 -19.47 13.01 -15.96
N ALA A 218 -19.00 11.77 -16.12
CA ALA A 218 -19.68 10.74 -16.92
C ALA A 218 -20.93 10.16 -16.22
N GLY A 219 -21.24 10.58 -14.99
CA GLY A 219 -22.45 10.18 -14.25
C GLY A 219 -22.23 9.14 -13.15
N MET A 220 -20.99 8.70 -12.92
CA MET A 220 -20.68 7.79 -11.82
C MET A 220 -20.79 8.52 -10.46
N PRO A 221 -21.40 7.93 -9.42
CA PRO A 221 -21.40 8.50 -8.06
C PRO A 221 -19.98 8.82 -7.59
N TRP A 222 -19.76 9.97 -6.95
CA TRP A 222 -18.42 10.45 -6.58
C TRP A 222 -17.61 9.47 -5.73
N PHE A 223 -18.27 8.78 -4.80
CA PHE A 223 -17.60 7.77 -3.98
C PHE A 223 -17.03 6.64 -4.83
N GLU A 224 -17.81 6.17 -5.79
CA GLU A 224 -17.42 5.08 -6.67
C GLU A 224 -16.40 5.54 -7.71
N ALA A 225 -16.53 6.78 -8.21
CA ALA A 225 -15.52 7.38 -9.08
C ALA A 225 -14.13 7.44 -8.41
N VAL A 226 -14.06 7.79 -7.12
CA VAL A 226 -12.81 7.75 -6.34
C VAL A 226 -12.29 6.33 -6.21
N CYS A 227 -13.14 5.37 -5.79
CA CYS A 227 -12.74 3.97 -5.63
C CYS A 227 -12.23 3.36 -6.94
N HIS A 228 -12.95 3.56 -8.04
CA HIS A 228 -12.53 3.08 -9.37
C HIS A 228 -11.25 3.75 -9.87
N SER A 229 -11.05 5.03 -9.61
CA SER A 229 -9.78 5.69 -9.95
C SER A 229 -8.62 5.12 -9.16
N PHE A 230 -8.81 4.80 -7.88
CA PHE A 230 -7.79 4.18 -7.04
C PHE A 230 -7.40 2.78 -7.49
N THR A 231 -8.30 2.05 -8.12
CA THR A 231 -8.04 0.69 -8.61
C THR A 231 -7.55 0.66 -10.06
N THR A 232 -7.95 1.63 -10.88
CA THR A 232 -7.54 1.72 -12.28
C THR A 232 -6.10 2.23 -12.42
N MET A 233 -5.71 3.25 -11.66
CA MET A 233 -4.36 3.82 -11.75
C MET A 233 -3.23 2.80 -11.52
N PRO A 234 -3.33 1.89 -10.52
CA PRO A 234 -2.37 0.82 -10.33
C PRO A 234 -2.65 -0.42 -11.17
N THR A 235 -3.64 -0.40 -12.07
CA THR A 235 -4.08 -1.56 -12.86
C THR A 235 -4.54 -2.75 -11.99
N GLY A 236 -5.15 -2.47 -10.82
CA GLY A 236 -5.48 -3.49 -9.82
C GLY A 236 -6.81 -4.19 -10.06
N GLY A 237 -7.85 -3.46 -10.49
CA GLY A 237 -9.12 -4.03 -10.95
C GLY A 237 -10.15 -4.36 -9.87
N PHE A 238 -9.94 -4.03 -8.60
CA PHE A 238 -11.01 -4.12 -7.61
C PHE A 238 -12.15 -3.15 -7.96
N SER A 239 -13.38 -3.58 -7.73
CA SER A 239 -14.58 -2.77 -7.97
C SER A 239 -15.42 -2.66 -6.70
N THR A 240 -16.31 -1.67 -6.69
CA THR A 240 -17.38 -1.50 -5.69
C THR A 240 -18.67 -2.22 -6.09
N GLN A 241 -18.73 -2.73 -7.34
CA GLN A 241 -19.87 -3.43 -7.92
C GLN A 241 -19.45 -4.79 -8.46
N ASN A 242 -20.32 -5.81 -8.37
CA ASN A 242 -20.05 -7.14 -8.90
C ASN A 242 -19.84 -7.12 -10.42
N GLU A 243 -20.62 -6.33 -11.13
CA GLU A 243 -20.51 -6.16 -12.58
C GLU A 243 -19.44 -5.15 -13.01
N SER A 244 -18.67 -4.63 -12.04
CA SER A 244 -17.61 -3.65 -12.28
C SER A 244 -18.16 -2.40 -13.02
N ILE A 245 -17.49 -1.96 -14.08
CA ILE A 245 -17.89 -0.76 -14.85
C ILE A 245 -19.19 -0.97 -15.62
N ALA A 246 -19.56 -2.22 -15.93
CA ALA A 246 -20.82 -2.51 -16.63
C ALA A 246 -22.07 -2.10 -15.83
N ALA A 247 -21.96 -1.97 -14.50
CA ALA A 247 -23.03 -1.48 -13.64
C ALA A 247 -23.44 -0.01 -13.92
N TYR A 248 -22.62 0.73 -14.68
CA TYR A 248 -22.83 2.17 -14.98
C TYR A 248 -23.14 2.46 -16.45
N SER A 249 -23.36 1.42 -17.27
CA SER A 249 -23.68 1.54 -18.70
C SER A 249 -25.18 1.70 -18.98
#